data_850a3da2272fc99cbb1ee5d5c6d337e7
#
_entry.id   850a3da2272fc99cbb1ee5d5c6d337e7
#
_cell.length_a   1.000
_cell.length_b   1.000
_cell.length_c   1.000
_cell.angle_alpha   90.00
_cell.angle_beta   90.00
_cell.angle_gamma   90.00
#
_symmetry.space_group_name_H-M   'P 1'
#
loop_
_entity.id
_entity.type
_entity.pdbx_description
1 polymer ?
#
loop_
_entity_poly.entity_id
_entity_poly.type
_entity_poly.pdbx_seq_one_letter_code
_entity_poly.pdbx_strand_id
1 'polypeptide(L)'
;MKVDRISWSDFQDLIPRFNIAPSQEVLTITEREAHRDAAFLQWGLIPFWSKEAKGIINARVETIEEKASFKESFQKRRCLIPADGFFEWERMGKISQPYYFRMKDGAPFAFAGIWDRWQQNGRYLTSCAIITTTANQLLSTIHNRMPVILGSESYDLWLNEESRAADLKDLLVPFPADQMTSHAVSYDVNSTKIDDERLLHPVTPNIGVTLSLF
;
A
#
# COMPACT_ATOMS: atom_id res chain seq x y z
N MET A 1 -20.20 -9.26 13.23
CA MET A 1 -19.14 -10.28 13.28
C MET A 1 -18.00 -9.64 14.07
N LYS A 2 -17.66 -10.18 15.23
CA LYS A 2 -16.47 -9.77 15.97
C LYS A 2 -15.30 -10.02 15.01
N VAL A 3 -14.46 -9.04 14.77
CA VAL A 3 -13.12 -9.30 14.26
C VAL A 3 -12.47 -10.06 15.40
N ASP A 4 -12.34 -11.37 15.25
CA ASP A 4 -11.69 -12.20 16.23
C ASP A 4 -10.28 -11.63 16.40
N ARG A 5 -9.90 -11.41 17.66
CA ARG A 5 -8.58 -10.89 18.01
C ARG A 5 -7.55 -11.85 17.44
N ILE A 6 -6.86 -11.41 16.38
CA ILE A 6 -5.71 -12.16 15.89
C ILE A 6 -4.60 -11.94 16.90
N SER A 7 -4.19 -12.99 17.59
CA SER A 7 -3.03 -12.92 18.47
C SER A 7 -1.74 -13.02 17.66
N TRP A 8 -0.61 -12.56 18.20
CA TRP A 8 0.69 -12.75 17.54
C TRP A 8 1.02 -14.20 17.20
N SER A 9 0.42 -15.17 17.93
CA SER A 9 0.50 -16.61 17.61
C SER A 9 -0.13 -16.96 16.27
N ASP A 10 -1.13 -16.19 15.82
CA ASP A 10 -1.82 -16.43 14.54
C ASP A 10 -0.97 -16.05 13.34
N PHE A 11 0.14 -15.30 13.56
CA PHE A 11 1.09 -14.90 12.52
C PHE A 11 2.28 -15.85 12.37
N GLN A 12 2.42 -16.85 13.22
CA GLN A 12 3.51 -17.83 13.09
C GLN A 12 3.40 -18.68 11.82
N ASP A 13 2.20 -18.76 11.24
CA ASP A 13 1.90 -19.49 10.01
C ASP A 13 1.67 -18.57 8.80
N LEU A 14 2.15 -17.30 8.85
CA LEU A 14 2.06 -16.41 7.68
C LEU A 14 2.88 -16.99 6.53
N ILE A 15 2.17 -17.34 5.47
CA ILE A 15 2.80 -17.73 4.22
C ILE A 15 3.29 -16.44 3.52
N PRO A 16 4.57 -16.34 3.17
CA PRO A 16 5.08 -15.21 2.40
C PRO A 16 4.29 -14.99 1.10
N ARG A 17 3.97 -13.74 0.82
CA ARG A 17 3.28 -13.31 -0.39
C ARG A 17 4.15 -12.31 -1.14
N PHE A 18 4.47 -12.62 -2.40
CA PHE A 18 5.41 -11.86 -3.22
C PHE A 18 4.72 -11.01 -4.30
N ASN A 19 3.42 -11.22 -4.51
CA ASN A 19 2.67 -10.51 -5.55
C ASN A 19 1.21 -10.25 -5.13
N ILE A 20 1.03 -9.39 -4.15
CA ILE A 20 -0.29 -8.98 -3.70
C ILE A 20 -0.82 -7.89 -4.64
N ALA A 21 -1.95 -8.15 -5.28
CA ALA A 21 -2.60 -7.23 -6.20
C ALA A 21 -3.87 -6.59 -5.59
N PRO A 22 -4.35 -5.47 -6.14
CA PRO A 22 -5.64 -4.90 -5.77
C PRO A 22 -6.76 -5.93 -5.74
N SER A 23 -7.71 -5.76 -4.83
CA SER A 23 -8.82 -6.65 -4.47
C SER A 23 -8.45 -7.92 -3.71
N GLN A 24 -7.18 -8.21 -3.53
CA GLN A 24 -6.72 -9.24 -2.60
C GLN A 24 -6.64 -8.70 -1.17
N GLU A 25 -6.51 -9.60 -0.21
CA GLU A 25 -6.33 -9.26 1.20
C GLU A 25 -4.88 -8.91 1.50
N VAL A 26 -4.70 -7.86 2.32
CA VAL A 26 -3.41 -7.41 2.86
C VAL A 26 -3.47 -7.38 4.38
N LEU A 27 -2.36 -7.73 5.01
CA LEU A 27 -2.22 -7.57 6.46
C LEU A 27 -2.31 -6.08 6.81
N THR A 28 -3.11 -5.77 7.83
CA THR A 28 -3.26 -4.41 8.35
C THR A 28 -3.18 -4.42 9.87
N ILE A 29 -2.64 -3.35 10.43
CA ILE A 29 -2.64 -3.07 11.86
C ILE A 29 -3.53 -1.85 12.09
N THR A 30 -4.53 -1.98 12.95
CA THR A 30 -5.44 -0.91 13.35
C THR A 30 -5.34 -0.69 14.85
N GLU A 31 -5.75 0.48 15.33
CA GLU A 31 -5.88 0.77 16.76
C GLU A 31 -7.30 1.25 17.06
N ARG A 32 -7.88 0.72 18.13
CA ARG A 32 -9.16 1.16 18.66
C ARG A 32 -9.12 1.09 20.19
N GLU A 33 -9.55 2.16 20.86
CA GLU A 33 -9.59 2.21 22.33
C GLU A 33 -8.22 1.84 22.95
N ALA A 34 -7.12 2.36 22.34
CA ALA A 34 -5.73 2.07 22.70
C ALA A 34 -5.35 0.56 22.63
N HIS A 35 -6.10 -0.22 21.86
CA HIS A 35 -5.79 -1.61 21.57
C HIS A 35 -5.46 -1.82 20.09
N ARG A 36 -4.32 -2.46 19.80
CA ARG A 36 -3.90 -2.78 18.44
C ARG A 36 -4.36 -4.16 18.04
N ASP A 37 -5.03 -4.21 16.91
CA ASP A 37 -5.48 -5.44 16.27
C ASP A 37 -4.82 -5.58 14.91
N ALA A 38 -4.44 -6.81 14.56
CA ALA A 38 -3.98 -7.14 13.23
C ALA A 38 -5.07 -7.96 12.52
N ALA A 39 -5.33 -7.64 11.26
CA ALA A 39 -6.35 -8.31 10.46
C ALA A 39 -6.00 -8.26 8.97
N PHE A 40 -6.54 -9.20 8.20
CA PHE A 40 -6.51 -9.13 6.74
C PHE A 40 -7.70 -8.33 6.24
N LEU A 41 -7.42 -7.24 5.50
CA LEU A 41 -8.43 -6.39 4.88
C LEU A 41 -8.26 -6.43 3.35
N GLN A 42 -9.38 -6.34 2.63
CA GLN A 42 -9.32 -6.25 1.17
C GLN A 42 -8.67 -4.94 0.73
N TRP A 43 -7.65 -5.00 -0.11
CA TRP A 43 -7.06 -3.81 -0.73
C TRP A 43 -7.95 -3.28 -1.85
N GLY A 44 -8.61 -2.19 -1.58
CA GLY A 44 -9.63 -1.55 -2.41
C GLY A 44 -10.76 -1.06 -1.50
N LEU A 45 -10.57 0.13 -0.87
CA LEU A 45 -11.51 0.71 0.08
C LEU A 45 -12.87 0.95 -0.57
N ILE A 46 -13.91 0.42 0.04
CA ILE A 46 -15.30 0.68 -0.31
C ILE A 46 -15.89 1.53 0.81
N PRO A 47 -16.26 2.79 0.52
CA PRO A 47 -16.85 3.66 1.53
C PRO A 47 -18.15 3.07 2.08
N PHE A 48 -18.39 3.21 3.39
CA PHE A 48 -19.53 2.62 4.08
C PHE A 48 -20.90 2.98 3.45
N TRP A 49 -20.99 4.14 2.84
CA TRP A 49 -22.20 4.67 2.19
C TRP A 49 -22.33 4.27 0.71
N SER A 50 -21.32 3.61 0.12
CA SER A 50 -21.36 3.26 -1.31
C SER A 50 -22.45 2.25 -1.61
N LYS A 51 -23.14 2.48 -2.73
CA LYS A 51 -24.15 1.53 -3.26
C LYS A 51 -23.53 0.38 -4.05
N GLU A 52 -22.29 0.54 -4.46
CA GLU A 52 -21.55 -0.43 -5.26
C GLU A 52 -20.29 -0.90 -4.54
N ALA A 53 -19.97 -2.17 -4.66
CA ALA A 53 -18.73 -2.75 -4.11
C ALA A 53 -17.53 -2.48 -5.02
N LYS A 54 -17.32 -1.19 -5.40
CA LYS A 54 -16.18 -0.75 -6.20
C LYS A 54 -15.08 -0.22 -5.31
N GLY A 55 -14.00 -0.98 -5.20
CA GLY A 55 -12.87 -0.63 -4.36
C GLY A 55 -12.01 0.49 -4.95
N ILE A 56 -11.52 1.38 -4.09
CA ILE A 56 -10.58 2.45 -4.41
C ILE A 56 -9.25 2.08 -3.76
N ILE A 57 -8.25 1.74 -4.57
CA ILE A 57 -6.99 1.18 -4.09
C ILE A 57 -6.06 2.20 -3.43
N ASN A 58 -6.13 3.47 -3.87
CA ASN A 58 -5.25 4.53 -3.41
C ASN A 58 -6.02 5.81 -3.06
N ALA A 59 -5.62 6.45 -1.96
CA ALA A 59 -6.09 7.77 -1.54
C ALA A 59 -4.97 8.80 -1.68
N ARG A 60 -5.20 9.87 -2.44
CA ARG A 60 -4.19 10.93 -2.62
C ARG A 60 -4.19 11.89 -1.43
N VAL A 61 -3.00 12.17 -0.87
CA VAL A 61 -2.84 13.08 0.25
C VAL A 61 -3.46 14.47 -0.01
N GLU A 62 -3.38 14.97 -1.23
CA GLU A 62 -3.85 16.30 -1.60
C GLU A 62 -5.38 16.45 -1.48
N THR A 63 -6.12 15.35 -1.54
CA THR A 63 -7.59 15.37 -1.54
C THR A 63 -8.23 14.48 -0.48
N ILE A 64 -7.42 13.91 0.43
CA ILE A 64 -7.89 12.91 1.39
C ILE A 64 -8.89 13.49 2.40
N GLU A 65 -8.75 14.77 2.77
CA GLU A 65 -9.66 15.46 3.70
C GLU A 65 -10.90 16.03 3.01
N GLU A 66 -10.90 16.12 1.68
CA GLU A 66 -12.00 16.73 0.92
C GLU A 66 -12.97 15.69 0.38
N LYS A 67 -12.42 14.58 -0.13
CA LYS A 67 -13.23 13.54 -0.77
C LYS A 67 -14.05 12.77 0.24
N ALA A 68 -15.38 12.72 0.03
CA ALA A 68 -16.32 11.97 0.85
C ALA A 68 -15.92 10.49 1.02
N SER A 69 -15.24 9.90 0.03
CA SER A 69 -14.77 8.51 0.09
C SER A 69 -13.66 8.27 1.13
N PHE A 70 -12.95 9.32 1.58
CA PHE A 70 -11.75 9.17 2.41
C PHE A 70 -11.80 9.97 3.70
N LYS A 71 -12.48 11.13 3.70
CA LYS A 71 -12.45 12.10 4.78
C LYS A 71 -12.70 11.48 6.16
N GLU A 72 -13.76 10.72 6.31
CA GLU A 72 -14.10 10.11 7.60
C GLU A 72 -13.13 9.00 7.99
N SER A 73 -12.69 8.18 7.02
CA SER A 73 -11.70 7.14 7.25
C SER A 73 -10.34 7.72 7.62
N PHE A 74 -9.93 8.83 7.02
CA PHE A 74 -8.71 9.53 7.39
C PHE A 74 -8.76 10.08 8.81
N GLN A 75 -9.91 10.57 9.25
CA GLN A 75 -10.06 11.12 10.60
C GLN A 75 -10.12 10.04 11.68
N LYS A 76 -10.75 8.88 11.40
CA LYS A 76 -11.16 7.93 12.45
C LYS A 76 -10.69 6.48 12.23
N ARG A 77 -10.28 6.12 11.02
CA ARG A 77 -10.01 4.73 10.64
C ARG A 77 -8.72 4.62 9.83
N ARG A 78 -7.61 4.91 10.51
CA ARG A 78 -6.27 4.75 9.96
C ARG A 78 -5.74 3.36 10.27
N CYS A 79 -4.85 2.88 9.43
CA CYS A 79 -4.16 1.61 9.61
C CYS A 79 -2.72 1.69 9.09
N LEU A 80 -1.90 0.77 9.55
CA LEU A 80 -0.61 0.45 8.94
C LEU A 80 -0.80 -0.76 8.04
N ILE A 81 -0.14 -0.75 6.88
CA ILE A 81 -0.10 -1.88 5.96
C ILE A 81 1.37 -2.31 5.86
N PRO A 82 1.80 -3.34 6.64
CA PRO A 82 3.18 -3.83 6.61
C PRO A 82 3.56 -4.38 5.24
N ALA A 83 4.78 -4.09 4.81
CA ALA A 83 5.36 -4.57 3.58
C ALA A 83 6.89 -4.63 3.70
N ASP A 84 7.53 -5.41 2.86
CA ASP A 84 8.98 -5.47 2.66
C ASP A 84 9.41 -4.87 1.32
N GLY A 85 8.45 -4.58 0.44
CA GLY A 85 8.66 -3.90 -0.83
C GLY A 85 7.36 -3.68 -1.60
N PHE A 86 7.49 -3.05 -2.76
CA PHE A 86 6.36 -2.84 -3.67
C PHE A 86 6.85 -2.72 -5.10
N PHE A 87 5.93 -2.93 -6.05
CA PHE A 87 6.19 -2.78 -7.48
C PHE A 87 5.62 -1.48 -8.03
N GLU A 88 6.36 -0.90 -8.98
CA GLU A 88 5.92 0.21 -9.82
C GLU A 88 6.39 -0.02 -11.25
N TRP A 89 5.72 0.60 -12.21
CA TRP A 89 5.93 0.37 -13.63
C TRP A 89 6.39 1.62 -14.36
N GLU A 90 7.59 1.56 -14.91
CA GLU A 90 8.09 2.57 -15.83
C GLU A 90 7.42 2.43 -17.20
N ARG A 91 6.74 3.46 -17.64
CA ARG A 91 6.09 3.48 -18.96
C ARG A 91 7.09 3.88 -20.05
N MET A 92 7.41 2.93 -20.91
CA MET A 92 8.28 3.12 -22.07
C MET A 92 7.48 2.91 -23.37
N GLY A 93 6.72 3.93 -23.78
CA GLY A 93 5.82 3.83 -24.94
C GLY A 93 4.70 2.80 -24.74
N LYS A 94 4.75 1.68 -25.47
CA LYS A 94 3.76 0.58 -25.36
C LYS A 94 4.11 -0.47 -24.31
N ILE A 95 5.31 -0.41 -23.75
CA ILE A 95 5.82 -1.37 -22.77
C ILE A 95 5.87 -0.70 -21.40
N SER A 96 5.61 -1.43 -20.35
CA SER A 96 5.76 -0.96 -18.97
C SER A 96 6.69 -1.91 -18.23
N GLN A 97 7.95 -1.47 -18.01
CA GLN A 97 8.95 -2.25 -17.27
C GLN A 97 8.63 -2.19 -15.76
N PRO A 98 8.41 -3.33 -15.09
CA PRO A 98 8.22 -3.36 -13.65
C PRO A 98 9.54 -3.21 -12.90
N TYR A 99 9.48 -2.51 -11.77
CA TYR A 99 10.56 -2.32 -10.82
C TYR A 99 10.10 -2.70 -9.42
N TYR A 100 10.97 -3.35 -8.66
CA TYR A 100 10.79 -3.64 -7.25
C TYR A 100 11.51 -2.61 -6.40
N PHE A 101 10.81 -2.02 -5.44
CA PHE A 101 11.30 -1.02 -4.49
C PHE A 101 11.32 -1.61 -3.10
N ARG A 102 12.41 -1.40 -2.34
CA ARG A 102 12.56 -1.84 -0.96
C ARG A 102 13.48 -0.93 -0.17
N MET A 103 13.56 -1.11 1.14
CA MET A 103 14.58 -0.47 1.96
C MET A 103 15.98 -1.01 1.62
N LYS A 104 17.01 -0.15 1.70
CA LYS A 104 18.40 -0.56 1.42
C LYS A 104 18.91 -1.61 2.41
N ASP A 105 18.53 -1.49 3.67
CA ASP A 105 18.89 -2.42 4.73
C ASP A 105 18.06 -3.71 4.73
N GLY A 106 17.04 -3.80 3.85
CA GLY A 106 16.12 -4.93 3.77
C GLY A 106 15.08 -4.99 4.89
N ALA A 107 15.00 -3.96 5.74
CA ALA A 107 14.01 -3.92 6.81
C ALA A 107 12.58 -3.79 6.26
N PRO A 108 11.59 -4.43 6.89
CA PRO A 108 10.19 -4.17 6.60
C PRO A 108 9.79 -2.75 7.02
N PHE A 109 8.76 -2.25 6.40
CA PHE A 109 8.18 -0.93 6.69
C PHE A 109 6.65 -1.01 6.69
N ALA A 110 5.98 0.10 6.94
CA ALA A 110 4.53 0.16 6.80
C ALA A 110 4.10 1.32 5.92
N PHE A 111 3.14 1.06 5.04
CA PHE A 111 2.39 2.11 4.36
C PHE A 111 1.37 2.74 5.29
N ALA A 112 1.19 4.05 5.16
CA ALA A 112 0.03 4.73 5.72
C ALA A 112 -1.23 4.30 4.96
N GLY A 113 -2.19 3.75 5.66
CA GLY A 113 -3.46 3.29 5.12
C GLY A 113 -4.66 3.90 5.83
N ILE A 114 -5.79 3.85 5.16
CA ILE A 114 -7.12 4.12 5.73
C ILE A 114 -8.02 2.94 5.44
N TRP A 115 -9.00 2.70 6.29
CA TRP A 115 -9.92 1.58 6.12
C TRP A 115 -11.37 1.98 6.37
N ASP A 116 -12.31 1.16 5.85
CA ASP A 116 -13.74 1.33 6.08
C ASP A 116 -14.46 -0.02 6.15
N ARG A 117 -15.64 0.01 6.75
CA ARG A 117 -16.57 -1.13 6.80
C ARG A 117 -17.78 -0.82 5.95
N TRP A 118 -17.93 -1.58 4.90
CA TRP A 118 -19.07 -1.52 4.01
C TRP A 118 -20.05 -2.63 4.34
N GLN A 119 -21.35 -2.29 4.32
CA GLN A 119 -22.44 -3.25 4.54
C GLN A 119 -23.57 -3.00 3.57
N GLN A 120 -23.94 -4.00 2.79
CA GLN A 120 -25.10 -3.95 1.90
C GLN A 120 -25.69 -5.35 1.71
N ASN A 121 -27.03 -5.47 1.74
CA ASN A 121 -27.75 -6.72 1.47
C ASN A 121 -27.23 -7.93 2.30
N GLY A 122 -26.92 -7.70 3.58
CA GLY A 122 -26.40 -8.73 4.47
C GLY A 122 -24.93 -9.11 4.24
N ARG A 123 -24.24 -8.49 3.28
CA ARG A 123 -22.79 -8.65 3.06
C ARG A 123 -22.03 -7.61 3.86
N TYR A 124 -20.97 -8.05 4.50
CA TYR A 124 -20.04 -7.20 5.25
C TYR A 124 -18.66 -7.33 4.64
N LEU A 125 -18.00 -6.21 4.40
CA LEU A 125 -16.63 -6.18 3.88
C LEU A 125 -15.85 -5.09 4.60
N THR A 126 -14.70 -5.45 5.15
CA THR A 126 -13.72 -4.47 5.64
C THR A 126 -12.62 -4.34 4.60
N SER A 127 -12.35 -3.11 4.19
CA SER A 127 -11.42 -2.83 3.09
C SER A 127 -10.55 -1.63 3.40
N CYS A 128 -9.38 -1.55 2.77
CA CYS A 128 -8.41 -0.48 2.99
C CYS A 128 -7.92 0.14 1.68
N ALA A 129 -7.36 1.34 1.77
CA ALA A 129 -6.63 2.00 0.70
C ALA A 129 -5.27 2.46 1.21
N ILE A 130 -4.27 2.40 0.34
CA ILE A 130 -2.95 2.96 0.60
C ILE A 130 -3.00 4.46 0.31
N ILE A 131 -2.43 5.28 1.20
CA ILE A 131 -2.28 6.70 0.96
C ILE A 131 -1.07 6.92 0.06
N THR A 132 -1.22 7.79 -0.95
CA THR A 132 -0.15 8.11 -1.88
C THR A 132 0.19 9.60 -1.87
N THR A 133 1.47 9.91 -2.03
CA THR A 133 2.03 11.25 -2.13
C THR A 133 2.83 11.42 -3.43
N THR A 134 3.44 12.56 -3.66
CA THR A 134 4.39 12.77 -4.77
C THR A 134 5.58 11.82 -4.65
N ALA A 135 6.13 11.39 -5.76
CA ALA A 135 7.30 10.52 -5.77
C ALA A 135 8.54 11.22 -5.21
N ASN A 136 9.40 10.49 -4.50
CA ASN A 136 10.75 10.93 -4.16
C ASN A 136 11.67 10.87 -5.40
N GLN A 137 12.92 11.30 -5.24
CA GLN A 137 13.87 11.35 -6.35
C GLN A 137 14.13 9.98 -7.00
N LEU A 138 14.15 8.89 -6.22
CA LEU A 138 14.36 7.53 -6.74
C LEU A 138 13.16 7.07 -7.60
N LEU A 139 11.94 7.27 -7.10
CA LEU A 139 10.73 6.83 -7.78
C LEU A 139 10.32 7.71 -8.95
N SER A 140 10.64 9.01 -8.91
CA SER A 140 10.18 10.01 -9.89
C SER A 140 10.61 9.71 -11.33
N THR A 141 11.65 8.91 -11.53
CA THR A 141 12.08 8.46 -12.85
C THR A 141 11.16 7.39 -13.45
N ILE A 142 10.36 6.72 -12.63
CA ILE A 142 9.51 5.58 -12.99
C ILE A 142 8.05 5.96 -12.93
N HIS A 143 7.62 6.60 -11.84
CA HIS A 143 6.26 7.04 -11.62
C HIS A 143 6.22 8.36 -10.84
N ASN A 144 5.19 9.19 -11.05
CA ASN A 144 5.06 10.50 -10.37
C ASN A 144 4.44 10.43 -8.97
N ARG A 145 4.04 9.25 -8.52
CA ARG A 145 3.44 9.00 -7.21
C ARG A 145 4.15 7.87 -6.51
N MET A 146 4.14 7.89 -5.17
CA MET A 146 4.58 6.79 -4.33
C MET A 146 3.62 6.56 -3.16
N PRO A 147 3.58 5.35 -2.60
CA PRO A 147 2.93 5.13 -1.31
C PRO A 147 3.57 5.99 -0.22
N VAL A 148 2.77 6.47 0.72
CA VAL A 148 3.32 7.08 1.95
C VAL A 148 3.87 5.96 2.82
N ILE A 149 5.16 5.98 3.06
CA ILE A 149 5.87 5.07 3.96
C ILE A 149 6.11 5.81 5.27
N LEU A 150 5.72 5.21 6.38
CA LEU A 150 5.91 5.78 7.70
C LEU A 150 7.17 5.22 8.36
N GLY A 151 7.94 6.07 9.01
CA GLY A 151 8.96 5.63 9.96
C GLY A 151 8.32 5.03 11.21
N SER A 152 8.96 4.05 11.82
CA SER A 152 8.42 3.33 12.98
C SER A 152 8.11 4.25 14.18
N GLU A 153 8.83 5.35 14.31
CA GLU A 153 8.61 6.40 15.32
C GLU A 153 7.27 7.13 15.18
N SER A 154 6.66 7.04 13.99
CA SER A 154 5.39 7.70 13.67
C SER A 154 4.16 6.78 13.81
N TYR A 155 4.35 5.49 14.07
CA TYR A 155 3.25 4.51 14.07
C TYR A 155 2.21 4.81 15.16
N ASP A 156 2.66 5.18 16.35
CA ASP A 156 1.77 5.52 17.47
C ASP A 156 0.93 6.75 17.15
N LEU A 157 1.57 7.80 16.64
CA LEU A 157 0.89 9.02 16.22
C LEU A 157 -0.11 8.75 15.08
N TRP A 158 0.27 7.92 14.12
CA TRP A 158 -0.58 7.58 12.99
C TRP A 158 -1.84 6.80 13.38
N LEU A 159 -1.69 5.82 14.27
CA LEU A 159 -2.78 4.93 14.69
C LEU A 159 -3.71 5.57 15.72
N ASN A 160 -3.21 6.48 16.56
CA ASN A 160 -3.98 7.09 17.64
C ASN A 160 -5.19 7.88 17.11
N GLU A 161 -6.40 7.44 17.43
CA GLU A 161 -7.66 8.04 16.99
C GLU A 161 -7.80 9.53 17.37
N GLU A 162 -7.17 9.96 18.47
CA GLU A 162 -7.19 11.34 18.98
C GLU A 162 -6.19 12.26 18.26
N SER A 163 -5.33 11.75 17.37
CA SER A 163 -4.36 12.56 16.65
C SER A 163 -5.05 13.58 15.74
N ARG A 164 -4.60 14.82 15.82
CA ARG A 164 -5.16 15.92 15.03
C ARG A 164 -4.74 15.78 13.57
N ALA A 165 -5.62 16.10 12.65
CA ALA A 165 -5.35 16.03 11.19
C ALA A 165 -4.10 16.86 10.79
N ALA A 166 -3.82 17.97 11.47
CA ALA A 166 -2.63 18.78 11.24
C ALA A 166 -1.34 17.99 11.51
N ASP A 167 -1.28 17.29 12.65
CA ASP A 167 -0.09 16.52 13.06
C ASP A 167 0.12 15.31 12.11
N LEU A 168 -0.97 14.74 11.58
CA LEU A 168 -0.92 13.63 10.64
C LEU A 168 -0.43 14.04 9.25
N LYS A 169 -0.69 15.26 8.82
CA LYS A 169 -0.27 15.76 7.50
C LYS A 169 1.24 15.80 7.33
N ASP A 170 1.96 16.14 8.40
CA ASP A 170 3.42 16.20 8.39
C ASP A 170 4.07 14.83 8.16
N LEU A 171 3.32 13.74 8.39
CA LEU A 171 3.74 12.38 8.11
C LEU A 171 3.53 11.96 6.64
N LEU A 172 2.65 12.66 5.90
CA LEU A 172 2.22 12.27 4.55
C LEU A 172 3.15 12.81 3.45
N VAL A 173 4.44 12.68 3.66
CA VAL A 173 5.50 13.17 2.77
C VAL A 173 6.20 12.02 2.05
N PRO A 174 6.92 12.30 0.94
CA PRO A 174 7.76 11.31 0.28
C PRO A 174 8.82 10.75 1.22
N PHE A 175 8.98 9.42 1.26
CA PHE A 175 10.02 8.77 2.05
C PHE A 175 11.42 9.10 1.48
N PRO A 176 12.48 9.28 2.31
CA PRO A 176 13.81 9.63 1.84
C PRO A 176 14.37 8.64 0.80
N ALA A 177 14.76 9.15 -0.37
CA ALA A 177 15.21 8.34 -1.50
C ALA A 177 16.54 7.62 -1.21
N ASP A 178 17.38 8.21 -0.37
CA ASP A 178 18.69 7.65 0.02
C ASP A 178 18.60 6.44 0.95
N GLN A 179 17.43 6.19 1.55
CA GLN A 179 17.15 4.99 2.35
C GLN A 179 16.53 3.85 1.54
N MET A 180 16.17 4.09 0.30
CA MET A 180 15.51 3.13 -0.59
C MET A 180 16.42 2.66 -1.72
N THR A 181 16.11 1.50 -2.28
CA THR A 181 16.73 0.98 -3.50
C THR A 181 15.67 0.38 -4.42
N SER A 182 15.98 0.30 -5.72
CA SER A 182 15.12 -0.36 -6.69
C SER A 182 15.93 -1.09 -7.75
N HIS A 183 15.30 -2.06 -8.39
CA HIS A 183 15.82 -2.72 -9.57
C HIS A 183 14.67 -3.22 -10.46
N ALA A 184 14.97 -3.40 -11.75
CA ALA A 184 14.01 -3.98 -12.69
C ALA A 184 13.77 -5.45 -12.36
N VAL A 185 12.54 -5.91 -12.54
CA VAL A 185 12.13 -7.30 -12.31
C VAL A 185 11.43 -7.88 -13.54
N SER A 186 11.22 -9.21 -13.53
CA SER A 186 10.52 -9.92 -14.61
C SER A 186 9.10 -9.42 -14.83
N TYR A 187 8.65 -9.45 -16.08
CA TYR A 187 7.24 -9.21 -16.45
C TYR A 187 6.27 -10.22 -15.85
N ASP A 188 6.75 -11.31 -15.28
CA ASP A 188 5.93 -12.31 -14.57
C ASP A 188 5.10 -11.70 -13.43
N VAL A 189 5.57 -10.60 -12.84
CA VAL A 189 4.83 -9.84 -11.81
C VAL A 189 3.48 -9.31 -12.31
N ASN A 190 3.28 -9.17 -13.61
CA ASN A 190 2.00 -8.78 -14.20
C ASN A 190 0.92 -9.86 -14.07
N SER A 191 1.30 -11.10 -13.73
CA SER A 191 0.39 -12.21 -13.52
C SER A 191 0.22 -12.50 -12.04
N THR A 192 -0.96 -12.20 -11.50
CA THR A 192 -1.30 -12.51 -10.09
C THR A 192 -1.37 -14.01 -9.78
N LYS A 193 -1.21 -14.87 -10.79
CA LYS A 193 -1.09 -16.31 -10.61
C LYS A 193 0.30 -16.76 -10.19
N ILE A 194 1.29 -15.87 -10.37
CA ILE A 194 2.68 -16.09 -9.96
C ILE A 194 2.86 -15.34 -8.67
N ASP A 195 3.19 -16.03 -7.58
CA ASP A 195 3.37 -15.49 -6.25
C ASP A 195 4.50 -16.24 -5.55
N ASP A 196 5.73 -16.00 -6.01
CA ASP A 196 6.93 -16.62 -5.47
C ASP A 196 8.14 -15.67 -5.51
N GLU A 197 9.18 -16.01 -4.77
CA GLU A 197 10.37 -15.17 -4.55
C GLU A 197 11.10 -14.78 -5.84
N ARG A 198 10.99 -15.55 -6.93
CA ARG A 198 11.64 -15.23 -8.21
C ARG A 198 11.21 -13.88 -8.77
N LEU A 199 10.01 -13.41 -8.41
CA LEU A 199 9.51 -12.09 -8.82
C LEU A 199 10.34 -10.93 -8.27
N LEU A 200 11.11 -11.15 -7.19
CA LEU A 200 11.96 -10.14 -6.56
C LEU A 200 13.37 -10.09 -7.17
N HIS A 201 13.73 -11.05 -8.03
CA HIS A 201 15.07 -11.13 -8.59
C HIS A 201 15.31 -10.04 -9.65
N PRO A 202 16.48 -9.39 -9.63
CA PRO A 202 16.82 -8.37 -10.61
C PRO A 202 16.96 -8.97 -12.01
N VAL A 203 16.46 -8.23 -13.00
CA VAL A 203 16.66 -8.53 -14.43
C VAL A 203 17.26 -7.33 -15.14
N THR A 204 17.92 -7.57 -16.29
CA THR A 204 18.33 -6.48 -17.18
C THR A 204 17.06 -5.89 -17.83
N PRO A 205 16.78 -4.59 -17.67
CA PRO A 205 15.64 -3.97 -18.33
C PRO A 205 15.70 -4.18 -19.84
N ASN A 206 14.59 -4.59 -20.43
CA ASN A 206 14.50 -4.67 -21.88
C ASN A 206 14.28 -3.25 -22.42
N ILE A 207 15.36 -2.45 -22.45
CA ILE A 207 15.35 -1.17 -23.11
C ILE A 207 15.23 -1.50 -24.60
N GLY A 208 14.00 -1.38 -25.16
CA GLY A 208 13.74 -1.64 -26.56
C GLY A 208 14.69 -0.82 -27.43
N VAL A 209 15.83 -1.41 -27.75
CA VAL A 209 16.71 -0.91 -28.80
C VAL A 209 15.92 -1.13 -30.08
N THR A 210 15.23 -0.09 -30.54
CA THR A 210 14.82 -0.02 -31.92
C THR A 210 16.10 0.05 -32.74
N LEU A 211 16.64 -1.12 -33.12
CA LEU A 211 17.63 -1.18 -34.17
C LEU A 211 16.93 -0.64 -35.41
N SER A 212 17.14 0.63 -35.69
CA SER A 212 16.90 1.21 -37.00
C SER A 212 17.83 0.48 -37.95
N LEU A 213 17.31 -0.55 -38.61
CA LEU A 213 17.98 -1.13 -39.76
C LEU A 213 17.83 -0.11 -40.88
N PHE A 214 18.92 0.54 -41.21
CA PHE A 214 19.12 1.31 -42.44
C PHE A 214 19.14 0.38 -43.66
#